data_ca19a4956786ef49dfccc68e3411d36a
#
_entry.id   ca19a4956786ef49dfccc68e3411d36a
#
_cell.length_a   1.000
_cell.length_b   1.000
_cell.length_c   1.000
_cell.angle_alpha   90.00
_cell.angle_beta   90.00
_cell.angle_gamma   90.00
#
_symmetry.space_group_name_H-M   'P 1'
#
loop_
_entity.id
_entity.type
_entity.pdbx_description
1 polymer ?
#
loop_
_entity_poly.entity_id
_entity_poly.type
_entity_poly.pdbx_seq_one_letter_code
_entity_poly.pdbx_strand_id
1 'polypeptide(L)'
;MRRLILLVAVAACGDDGATTPPDAAGTLDLAAVPQGCVPERALADRADDTTLDQIHVLYVTSQDGADRQRDTNGQICNSMRAVATWFHGQSDAYLRFDTQDRLIDIGFVRLPETDAQMRGTDPANTDIDTGTGFVRERIERELVAMGMIESNKLYAVFYEGSSVYACGGGAYPPLIVARVGAMYLQGMPPGVTQPCSDVLPWGQASLVPSYIDYGILHELVHSMGIVPMGAPNEHAAGHVYDVSSTTPARDLMYSPRTSSDPAWAVTDPNGLLIDINRDDYFTTGSVDLAKMSLLSPLPADAKRPYGW
;
A
#
# COMPACT_ATOMS: atom_id res chain seq x y z
N MET A 1 59.76 50.25 13.53
CA MET A 1 58.99 49.15 12.94
C MET A 1 59.34 47.85 13.69
N ARG A 2 58.51 47.46 14.62
CA ARG A 2 58.69 46.21 15.39
C ARG A 2 57.66 45.22 14.86
N ARG A 3 58.14 44.12 14.30
CA ARG A 3 57.28 43.00 13.87
C ARG A 3 56.93 42.13 15.11
N LEU A 4 55.64 42.01 15.36
CA LEU A 4 55.10 41.12 16.39
C LEU A 4 54.91 39.75 15.74
N ILE A 5 55.59 38.72 16.23
CA ILE A 5 55.44 37.35 15.82
C ILE A 5 54.41 36.75 16.77
N LEU A 6 53.26 36.34 16.25
CA LEU A 6 52.21 35.64 16.99
C LEU A 6 52.48 34.14 16.90
N LEU A 7 52.87 33.52 18.01
CA LEU A 7 52.96 32.06 18.14
C LEU A 7 51.53 31.52 18.40
N VAL A 8 51.03 30.73 17.46
CA VAL A 8 49.81 29.94 17.66
C VAL A 8 50.23 28.62 18.29
N ALA A 9 49.84 28.41 19.54
CA ALA A 9 49.94 27.11 20.20
C ALA A 9 48.83 26.17 19.70
N VAL A 10 49.18 25.10 19.03
CA VAL A 10 48.24 24.03 18.68
C VAL A 10 48.10 23.14 19.92
N ALA A 11 46.97 23.22 20.59
CA ALA A 11 46.58 22.26 21.61
C ALA A 11 46.13 20.98 20.92
N ALA A 12 46.86 19.89 21.12
CA ALA A 12 46.41 18.57 20.75
C ALA A 12 45.25 18.14 21.68
N CYS A 13 44.03 18.13 21.16
CA CYS A 13 42.93 17.51 21.85
C CYS A 13 43.13 16.00 21.79
N GLY A 14 43.14 15.38 22.96
CA GLY A 14 43.22 13.95 23.12
C GLY A 14 42.01 13.25 22.47
N ASP A 15 42.33 12.11 21.94
CA ASP A 15 41.38 11.16 21.36
C ASP A 15 40.60 10.51 22.53
N ASP A 16 39.52 11.14 22.95
CA ASP A 16 38.55 10.49 23.84
C ASP A 16 37.83 9.44 23.02
N GLY A 17 38.30 8.19 23.16
CA GLY A 17 37.65 7.04 22.59
C GLY A 17 36.19 6.96 22.99
N ALA A 18 35.32 7.59 22.18
CA ALA A 18 33.91 7.35 22.23
C ALA A 18 33.69 5.87 21.87
N THR A 19 33.52 5.05 22.91
CA THR A 19 32.95 3.72 22.75
C THR A 19 31.58 3.90 22.14
N THR A 20 31.48 3.68 20.83
CA THR A 20 30.20 3.44 20.17
C THR A 20 29.48 2.38 21.00
N PRO A 21 28.21 2.64 21.42
CA PRO A 21 27.41 1.58 22.03
C PRO A 21 27.43 0.38 21.09
N PRO A 22 27.49 -0.86 21.60
CA PRO A 22 27.35 -2.01 20.73
C PRO A 22 26.02 -1.83 19.99
N ASP A 23 26.10 -1.80 18.66
CA ASP A 23 24.92 -1.80 17.79
C ASP A 23 23.95 -2.83 18.33
N ALA A 24 22.78 -2.37 18.74
CA ALA A 24 21.65 -3.25 19.02
C ALA A 24 21.54 -4.20 17.84
N ALA A 25 21.51 -5.49 18.12
CA ALA A 25 21.55 -6.62 17.20
C ALA A 25 20.88 -6.22 15.88
N GLY A 26 21.69 -6.12 14.81
CA GLY A 26 21.37 -5.37 13.62
C GLY A 26 19.98 -5.75 13.10
N THR A 27 19.07 -4.81 13.15
CA THR A 27 17.85 -4.85 12.36
C THR A 27 18.32 -4.99 10.93
N LEU A 28 18.13 -6.19 10.35
CA LEU A 28 18.41 -6.41 8.94
C LEU A 28 17.58 -5.39 8.15
N ASP A 29 18.23 -4.45 7.51
CA ASP A 29 17.57 -3.60 6.52
C ASP A 29 17.25 -4.49 5.33
N LEU A 30 16.00 -4.99 5.30
CA LEU A 30 15.49 -5.87 4.26
C LEU A 30 14.99 -5.06 3.06
N ALA A 31 15.57 -3.89 2.82
CA ALA A 31 15.30 -3.08 1.64
C ALA A 31 15.80 -3.82 0.38
N ALA A 32 15.01 -4.77 -0.07
CA ALA A 32 15.24 -5.53 -1.31
C ALA A 32 13.91 -5.99 -1.89
N VAL A 33 13.88 -6.22 -3.19
CA VAL A 33 12.72 -6.89 -3.82
C VAL A 33 12.65 -8.33 -3.31
N PRO A 34 11.53 -8.74 -2.66
CA PRO A 34 11.40 -10.09 -2.12
C PRO A 34 11.52 -11.16 -3.21
N GLN A 35 12.22 -12.24 -2.92
CA GLN A 35 12.45 -13.33 -3.89
C GLN A 35 11.35 -14.40 -3.89
N GLY A 36 10.50 -14.42 -2.85
CA GLY A 36 9.43 -15.38 -2.70
C GLY A 36 8.53 -15.07 -1.52
N CYS A 37 7.65 -16.00 -1.22
CA CYS A 37 6.78 -15.97 -0.06
C CYS A 37 6.88 -17.26 0.71
N VAL A 38 6.51 -17.23 1.98
CA VAL A 38 6.38 -18.43 2.80
C VAL A 38 5.30 -19.32 2.17
N PRO A 39 5.58 -20.57 1.84
CA PRO A 39 4.65 -21.39 1.05
C PRO A 39 3.47 -21.93 1.87
N GLU A 40 3.59 -22.01 3.19
CA GLU A 40 2.56 -22.53 4.07
C GLU A 40 1.57 -21.43 4.45
N ARG A 41 0.31 -21.80 4.60
CA ARG A 41 -0.75 -20.91 5.10
C ARG A 41 -0.47 -20.49 6.55
N ALA A 42 -0.53 -19.19 6.83
CA ALA A 42 -0.52 -18.63 8.17
C ALA A 42 -1.94 -18.30 8.65
N LEU A 43 -2.33 -18.81 9.82
CA LEU A 43 -3.58 -18.45 10.51
C LEU A 43 -3.35 -17.43 11.63
N ALA A 44 -2.11 -17.09 11.90
CA ALA A 44 -1.66 -16.06 12.79
C ALA A 44 -0.42 -15.42 12.18
N ASP A 45 -0.17 -14.17 12.55
CA ASP A 45 1.02 -13.46 12.15
C ASP A 45 2.27 -14.21 12.63
N ARG A 46 3.27 -14.35 11.76
CA ARG A 46 4.54 -14.98 12.08
C ARG A 46 5.49 -13.96 12.70
N ALA A 47 6.61 -14.46 13.26
CA ALA A 47 7.62 -13.57 13.79
C ALA A 47 8.29 -12.78 12.66
N ASP A 48 8.24 -11.46 12.78
CA ASP A 48 8.81 -10.53 11.82
C ASP A 48 10.34 -10.56 11.80
N ASP A 49 10.94 -10.44 10.62
CA ASP A 49 12.38 -10.23 10.46
C ASP A 49 12.85 -8.85 10.95
N THR A 50 11.95 -7.88 11.08
CA THR A 50 12.23 -6.51 11.49
C THR A 50 11.10 -5.92 12.32
N THR A 51 11.41 -4.95 13.17
CA THR A 51 10.43 -4.15 13.95
C THR A 51 10.09 -2.81 13.27
N LEU A 52 10.64 -2.55 12.09
CA LEU A 52 10.36 -1.34 11.33
C LEU A 52 8.95 -1.40 10.73
N ASP A 53 8.45 -0.24 10.30
CA ASP A 53 7.18 -0.15 9.58
C ASP A 53 7.21 -1.01 8.31
N GLN A 54 6.16 -1.82 8.08
CA GLN A 54 6.14 -2.81 7.01
C GLN A 54 4.72 -3.05 6.46
N ILE A 55 4.64 -3.69 5.30
CA ILE A 55 3.40 -4.09 4.66
C ILE A 55 3.15 -5.56 4.97
N HIS A 56 2.12 -5.86 5.75
CA HIS A 56 1.64 -7.23 5.94
C HIS A 56 0.60 -7.59 4.87
N VAL A 57 0.74 -8.75 4.27
CA VAL A 57 -0.11 -9.21 3.17
C VAL A 57 -1.16 -10.19 3.71
N LEU A 58 -2.43 -9.93 3.43
CA LEU A 58 -3.52 -10.78 3.89
C LEU A 58 -4.37 -11.30 2.71
N TYR A 59 -4.65 -12.58 2.70
CA TYR A 59 -5.74 -13.19 1.95
C TYR A 59 -6.95 -13.34 2.86
N VAL A 60 -8.03 -12.64 2.54
CA VAL A 60 -9.20 -12.52 3.40
C VAL A 60 -10.44 -13.07 2.70
N THR A 61 -11.21 -13.90 3.40
CA THR A 61 -12.52 -14.38 2.94
C THR A 61 -13.61 -13.97 3.91
N SER A 62 -14.84 -13.76 3.43
CA SER A 62 -16.02 -13.68 4.30
C SER A 62 -16.33 -15.03 4.94
N GLN A 63 -17.26 -15.06 5.91
CA GLN A 63 -17.68 -16.28 6.60
C GLN A 63 -18.13 -17.37 5.61
N ASP A 64 -18.94 -16.98 4.62
CA ASP A 64 -19.51 -17.85 3.59
C ASP A 64 -18.71 -17.83 2.26
N GLY A 65 -17.61 -17.08 2.21
CA GLY A 65 -16.77 -16.93 1.03
C GLY A 65 -16.00 -18.20 0.69
N ALA A 66 -15.86 -18.46 -0.62
CA ALA A 66 -15.06 -19.57 -1.12
C ALA A 66 -13.57 -19.30 -0.87
N ASP A 67 -12.88 -20.27 -0.31
CA ASP A 67 -11.42 -20.24 -0.21
C ASP A 67 -10.79 -20.78 -1.51
N ARG A 68 -10.18 -19.90 -2.30
CA ARG A 68 -9.50 -20.23 -3.54
C ARG A 68 -8.00 -20.47 -3.37
N GLN A 69 -7.52 -20.50 -2.11
CA GLN A 69 -6.12 -20.77 -1.75
C GLN A 69 -5.12 -19.83 -2.45
N ARG A 70 -5.47 -18.55 -2.62
CA ARG A 70 -4.62 -17.60 -3.35
C ARG A 70 -3.36 -17.22 -2.58
N ASP A 71 -3.35 -17.41 -1.27
CA ASP A 71 -2.20 -17.28 -0.38
C ASP A 71 -1.14 -18.37 -0.60
N THR A 72 -1.57 -19.60 -0.96
CA THR A 72 -0.69 -20.77 -1.07
C THR A 72 -0.47 -21.24 -2.51
N ASN A 73 -1.29 -20.80 -3.47
CA ASN A 73 -1.14 -21.18 -4.88
C ASN A 73 -0.14 -20.32 -5.67
N GLY A 74 0.50 -19.36 -5.00
CA GLY A 74 1.50 -18.45 -5.58
C GLY A 74 0.94 -17.19 -6.23
N GLN A 75 -0.38 -17.04 -6.38
CA GLN A 75 -0.97 -15.91 -7.09
C GLN A 75 -0.73 -14.58 -6.36
N ILE A 76 -1.04 -14.50 -5.06
CA ILE A 76 -0.77 -13.28 -4.25
C ILE A 76 0.74 -13.05 -4.14
N CYS A 77 1.52 -14.09 -3.97
CA CYS A 77 2.98 -13.99 -3.94
C CYS A 77 3.54 -13.32 -5.20
N ASN A 78 3.13 -13.80 -6.37
CA ASN A 78 3.56 -13.22 -7.64
C ASN A 78 3.09 -11.78 -7.80
N SER A 79 1.85 -11.47 -7.38
CA SER A 79 1.31 -10.11 -7.37
C SER A 79 2.18 -9.15 -6.56
N MET A 80 2.47 -9.48 -5.32
CA MET A 80 3.27 -8.61 -4.45
C MET A 80 4.72 -8.46 -4.91
N ARG A 81 5.31 -9.50 -5.50
CA ARG A 81 6.65 -9.43 -6.11
C ARG A 81 6.65 -8.58 -7.38
N ALA A 82 5.62 -8.68 -8.20
CA ALA A 82 5.44 -7.85 -9.39
C ALA A 82 5.34 -6.36 -9.00
N VAL A 83 4.52 -6.06 -7.99
CA VAL A 83 4.36 -4.72 -7.40
C VAL A 83 5.69 -4.19 -6.87
N ALA A 84 6.41 -4.98 -6.08
CA ALA A 84 7.70 -4.59 -5.52
C ALA A 84 8.74 -4.29 -6.61
N THR A 85 8.81 -5.15 -7.62
CA THR A 85 9.74 -4.99 -8.75
C THR A 85 9.42 -3.74 -9.55
N TRP A 86 8.14 -3.53 -9.88
CA TRP A 86 7.70 -2.36 -10.62
C TRP A 86 7.93 -1.06 -9.83
N PHE A 87 7.55 -1.03 -8.55
CA PHE A 87 7.74 0.13 -7.69
C PHE A 87 9.21 0.54 -7.59
N HIS A 88 10.09 -0.43 -7.37
CA HIS A 88 11.54 -0.18 -7.35
C HIS A 88 12.03 0.36 -8.68
N GLY A 89 11.60 -0.21 -9.81
CA GLY A 89 11.97 0.26 -11.15
C GLY A 89 11.50 1.68 -11.47
N GLN A 90 10.45 2.18 -10.80
CA GLN A 90 9.93 3.54 -10.98
C GLN A 90 10.59 4.57 -10.06
N SER A 91 10.95 4.17 -8.83
CA SER A 91 11.29 5.09 -7.75
C SER A 91 12.71 4.94 -7.22
N ASP A 92 13.44 3.88 -7.59
CA ASP A 92 14.70 3.44 -6.95
C ASP A 92 14.55 3.12 -5.44
N ALA A 93 13.32 3.15 -4.91
CA ALA A 93 13.00 2.82 -3.52
C ALA A 93 12.45 1.40 -3.40
N TYR A 94 12.40 0.87 -2.19
CA TYR A 94 11.85 -0.45 -1.90
C TYR A 94 10.62 -0.34 -1.01
N LEU A 95 9.60 -1.16 -1.32
CA LEU A 95 8.52 -1.44 -0.39
C LEU A 95 9.03 -2.47 0.63
N ARG A 96 8.94 -2.14 1.92
CA ARG A 96 9.28 -3.09 2.97
C ARG A 96 8.06 -3.95 3.28
N PHE A 97 8.17 -5.23 3.00
CA PHE A 97 7.14 -6.20 3.37
C PHE A 97 7.45 -6.82 4.73
N ASP A 98 6.39 -7.24 5.39
CA ASP A 98 6.47 -8.19 6.47
C ASP A 98 7.01 -9.51 5.93
N THR A 99 8.09 -9.99 6.53
CA THR A 99 8.79 -11.18 6.06
C THR A 99 9.18 -12.09 7.22
N GLN A 100 9.17 -13.38 6.93
CA GLN A 100 9.82 -14.41 7.73
C GLN A 100 10.93 -15.06 6.90
N ASP A 101 12.15 -15.09 7.41
CA ASP A 101 13.33 -15.62 6.69
C ASP A 101 13.51 -14.97 5.29
N ARG A 102 13.21 -13.67 5.16
CA ARG A 102 13.24 -12.87 3.92
C ARG A 102 12.20 -13.26 2.86
N LEU A 103 11.25 -14.09 3.20
CA LEU A 103 10.11 -14.43 2.37
C LEU A 103 8.89 -13.63 2.85
N ILE A 104 8.09 -13.10 1.93
CA ILE A 104 6.86 -12.37 2.29
C ILE A 104 5.98 -13.30 3.11
N ASP A 105 5.55 -12.82 4.28
CA ASP A 105 4.51 -13.49 5.05
C ASP A 105 3.13 -13.14 4.49
N ILE A 106 2.35 -14.18 4.16
CA ILE A 106 0.97 -14.03 3.70
C ILE A 106 0.05 -14.70 4.70
N GLY A 107 -0.67 -13.88 5.46
CA GLY A 107 -1.67 -14.36 6.40
C GLY A 107 -3.00 -14.72 5.72
N PHE A 108 -3.71 -15.69 6.26
CA PHE A 108 -5.07 -16.04 5.87
C PHE A 108 -6.05 -15.69 6.98
N VAL A 109 -7.13 -14.99 6.61
CA VAL A 109 -8.18 -14.57 7.55
C VAL A 109 -9.55 -14.95 7.00
N ARG A 110 -10.38 -15.60 7.81
CA ARG A 110 -11.80 -15.75 7.56
C ARG A 110 -12.56 -14.83 8.50
N LEU A 111 -13.26 -13.85 7.93
CA LEU A 111 -14.06 -12.90 8.69
C LEU A 111 -15.31 -13.58 9.28
N PRO A 112 -15.83 -13.09 10.40
CA PRO A 112 -17.06 -13.62 10.99
C PRO A 112 -18.32 -13.23 10.21
N GLU A 113 -18.27 -12.16 9.42
CA GLU A 113 -19.39 -11.64 8.65
C GLU A 113 -19.51 -12.32 7.27
N THR A 114 -20.74 -12.45 6.80
CA THR A 114 -21.03 -12.97 5.44
C THR A 114 -20.64 -11.94 4.37
N ASP A 115 -20.46 -12.39 3.12
CA ASP A 115 -20.18 -11.47 2.00
C ASP A 115 -21.28 -10.42 1.83
N ALA A 116 -22.53 -10.78 2.04
CA ALA A 116 -23.64 -9.85 1.97
C ALA A 116 -23.58 -8.74 3.03
N GLN A 117 -23.15 -9.07 4.25
CA GLN A 117 -22.93 -8.09 5.33
C GLN A 117 -21.72 -7.20 5.00
N MET A 118 -20.62 -7.80 4.54
CA MET A 118 -19.43 -7.05 4.15
C MET A 118 -19.69 -6.11 2.97
N ARG A 119 -20.49 -6.50 1.99
CA ARG A 119 -20.84 -5.69 0.83
C ARG A 119 -21.74 -4.51 1.15
N GLY A 120 -22.64 -4.64 2.14
CA GLY A 120 -23.70 -3.68 2.44
C GLY A 120 -24.83 -3.67 1.39
N THR A 121 -25.88 -2.90 1.69
CA THR A 121 -27.13 -2.85 0.87
C THR A 121 -27.59 -1.43 0.56
N ASP A 122 -27.03 -0.42 1.21
CA ASP A 122 -27.41 0.99 1.00
C ASP A 122 -26.53 1.64 -0.08
N PRO A 123 -27.07 1.88 -1.30
CA PRO A 123 -26.33 2.52 -2.36
C PRO A 123 -26.09 4.02 -2.12
N ALA A 124 -26.79 4.65 -1.16
CA ALA A 124 -26.55 6.04 -0.77
C ALA A 124 -25.24 6.23 0.01
N ASN A 125 -24.62 5.12 0.49
CA ASN A 125 -23.31 5.13 1.12
C ASN A 125 -23.22 6.10 2.34
N THR A 126 -24.27 6.15 3.15
CA THR A 126 -24.38 7.10 4.27
C THR A 126 -24.13 6.48 5.64
N ASP A 127 -24.07 5.17 5.72
CA ASP A 127 -23.95 4.41 6.96
C ASP A 127 -22.92 3.27 6.79
N ILE A 128 -21.98 3.18 7.73
CA ILE A 128 -20.91 2.19 7.67
C ILE A 128 -21.40 0.75 7.78
N ASP A 129 -22.51 0.51 8.47
CA ASP A 129 -23.03 -0.84 8.65
C ASP A 129 -23.81 -1.31 7.42
N THR A 130 -24.42 -0.39 6.69
CA THR A 130 -25.29 -0.69 5.56
C THR A 130 -24.79 -0.18 4.22
N GLY A 131 -23.97 0.86 4.19
CA GLY A 131 -23.52 1.52 2.96
C GLY A 131 -22.64 0.63 2.09
N THR A 132 -22.91 0.60 0.77
CA THR A 132 -22.17 -0.25 -0.18
C THR A 132 -20.74 0.20 -0.45
N GLY A 133 -20.40 1.44 -0.11
CA GLY A 133 -19.04 2.01 -0.29
C GLY A 133 -18.07 1.70 0.84
N PHE A 134 -18.49 1.03 1.93
CA PHE A 134 -17.68 0.86 3.14
C PHE A 134 -17.08 -0.55 3.31
N VAL A 135 -16.82 -1.29 2.23
CA VAL A 135 -16.28 -2.66 2.32
C VAL A 135 -14.89 -2.67 3.00
N ARG A 136 -13.98 -1.77 2.61
CA ARG A 136 -12.65 -1.65 3.21
C ARG A 136 -12.74 -1.34 4.71
N GLU A 137 -13.61 -0.41 5.09
CA GLU A 137 -13.81 0.00 6.46
C GLU A 137 -14.29 -1.15 7.34
N ARG A 138 -15.21 -1.98 6.81
CA ARG A 138 -15.67 -3.17 7.52
C ARG A 138 -14.57 -4.21 7.64
N ILE A 139 -13.78 -4.44 6.59
CA ILE A 139 -12.61 -5.34 6.67
C ILE A 139 -11.68 -4.88 7.80
N GLU A 140 -11.31 -3.60 7.82
CA GLU A 140 -10.42 -3.08 8.85
C GLU A 140 -11.03 -3.18 10.24
N ARG A 141 -12.31 -2.87 10.39
CA ARG A 141 -13.05 -3.01 11.66
C ARG A 141 -13.01 -4.45 12.19
N GLU A 142 -13.25 -5.43 11.32
CA GLU A 142 -13.19 -6.85 11.69
C GLU A 142 -11.77 -7.27 12.08
N LEU A 143 -10.75 -6.87 11.32
CA LEU A 143 -9.35 -7.14 11.66
C LEU A 143 -8.96 -6.55 13.03
N VAL A 144 -9.47 -5.36 13.35
CA VAL A 144 -9.28 -4.75 14.68
C VAL A 144 -9.99 -5.53 15.76
N ALA A 145 -11.25 -5.89 15.55
CA ALA A 145 -12.03 -6.67 16.52
C ALA A 145 -11.37 -8.04 16.81
N MET A 146 -10.67 -8.59 15.82
CA MET A 146 -9.89 -9.82 15.95
C MET A 146 -8.50 -9.59 16.57
N GLY A 147 -8.10 -8.33 16.85
CA GLY A 147 -6.80 -8.00 17.44
C GLY A 147 -5.63 -8.18 16.47
N MET A 148 -5.86 -8.09 15.16
CA MET A 148 -4.85 -8.35 14.12
C MET A 148 -4.11 -7.09 13.65
N ILE A 149 -4.56 -5.90 14.03
CA ILE A 149 -3.95 -4.66 13.56
C ILE A 149 -2.81 -4.22 14.46
N GLU A 150 -1.61 -4.16 13.92
CA GLU A 150 -0.41 -3.69 14.59
C GLU A 150 -0.02 -2.28 14.20
N SER A 151 0.67 -1.57 15.11
CA SER A 151 0.95 -0.14 14.96
C SER A 151 2.01 0.16 13.89
N ASN A 152 2.88 -0.78 13.57
CA ASN A 152 3.95 -0.68 12.57
C ASN A 152 3.62 -1.38 11.24
N LYS A 153 2.36 -1.84 11.04
CA LYS A 153 1.97 -2.53 9.81
C LYS A 153 0.90 -1.76 9.03
N LEU A 154 1.06 -1.69 7.71
CA LEU A 154 0.01 -1.48 6.73
C LEU A 154 -0.40 -2.82 6.15
N TYR A 155 -1.65 -2.96 5.78
CA TYR A 155 -2.22 -4.24 5.35
C TYR A 155 -2.61 -4.19 3.88
N ALA A 156 -1.95 -5.02 3.05
CA ALA A 156 -2.33 -5.29 1.68
C ALA A 156 -3.35 -6.44 1.68
N VAL A 157 -4.63 -6.12 1.55
CA VAL A 157 -5.71 -7.10 1.67
C VAL A 157 -6.24 -7.53 0.31
N PHE A 158 -6.16 -8.83 0.02
CA PHE A 158 -6.82 -9.47 -1.09
C PHE A 158 -8.11 -10.13 -0.57
N TYR A 159 -9.23 -9.40 -0.66
CA TYR A 159 -10.52 -9.86 -0.16
C TYR A 159 -11.26 -10.68 -1.23
N GLU A 160 -11.48 -11.97 -0.98
CA GLU A 160 -12.22 -12.89 -1.88
C GLU A 160 -13.74 -12.69 -1.79
N GLY A 161 -14.16 -11.48 -1.56
CA GLY A 161 -15.56 -11.09 -1.46
C GLY A 161 -15.94 -10.05 -2.49
N SER A 162 -17.23 -9.67 -2.47
CA SER A 162 -17.83 -8.79 -3.46
C SER A 162 -17.90 -7.33 -2.99
N SER A 163 -17.98 -6.44 -3.97
CA SER A 163 -18.35 -5.04 -3.83
C SER A 163 -19.18 -4.64 -5.04
N VAL A 164 -20.16 -3.78 -4.85
CA VAL A 164 -20.95 -3.18 -5.93
C VAL A 164 -20.56 -1.73 -6.18
N TYR A 165 -19.54 -1.22 -5.48
CA TYR A 165 -19.11 0.17 -5.56
C TYR A 165 -17.78 0.33 -6.32
N ALA A 166 -16.75 -0.45 -5.97
CA ALA A 166 -15.41 -0.38 -6.55
C ALA A 166 -14.74 -1.75 -6.60
N CYS A 167 -13.61 -1.87 -7.28
CA CYS A 167 -12.73 -3.04 -7.23
C CYS A 167 -11.72 -3.00 -6.10
N GLY A 168 -11.52 -1.87 -5.47
CA GLY A 168 -10.60 -1.67 -4.34
C GLY A 168 -11.04 -0.54 -3.44
N GLY A 169 -10.29 -0.31 -2.39
CA GLY A 169 -10.47 0.80 -1.46
C GLY A 169 -9.24 1.00 -0.57
N GLY A 170 -8.84 2.25 -0.45
CA GLY A 170 -7.75 2.72 0.41
C GLY A 170 -8.23 3.79 1.39
N ALA A 171 -7.29 4.33 2.15
CA ALA A 171 -7.51 5.48 3.02
C ALA A 171 -7.43 6.80 2.23
N TYR A 172 -7.64 7.91 2.91
CA TYR A 172 -7.38 9.25 2.38
C TYR A 172 -6.91 10.16 3.52
N PRO A 173 -5.69 10.00 3.98
CA PRO A 173 -5.14 10.87 5.02
C PRO A 173 -5.01 12.33 4.54
N PRO A 174 -5.20 13.31 5.43
CA PRO A 174 -5.54 13.16 6.85
C PRO A 174 -7.05 13.01 7.13
N LEU A 175 -7.90 12.99 6.11
CA LEU A 175 -9.37 12.94 6.28
C LEU A 175 -9.85 11.56 6.72
N ILE A 176 -9.32 10.51 6.10
CA ILE A 176 -9.57 9.12 6.47
C ILE A 176 -8.23 8.43 6.66
N VAL A 177 -7.87 8.21 7.92
CA VAL A 177 -6.66 7.48 8.28
C VAL A 177 -7.02 6.03 8.52
N ALA A 178 -6.37 5.15 7.79
CA ALA A 178 -6.61 3.72 7.87
C ALA A 178 -5.34 2.96 7.50
N ARG A 179 -5.26 1.70 7.91
CA ARG A 179 -4.10 0.85 7.68
C ARG A 179 -4.30 -0.18 6.58
N VAL A 180 -5.54 -0.32 6.10
CA VAL A 180 -5.91 -1.31 5.09
C VAL A 180 -6.03 -0.67 3.72
N GLY A 181 -5.26 -1.19 2.75
CA GLY A 181 -5.53 -1.07 1.33
C GLY A 181 -6.06 -2.43 0.84
N ALA A 182 -7.23 -2.46 0.20
CA ALA A 182 -7.91 -3.70 -0.15
C ALA A 182 -8.30 -3.78 -1.62
N MET A 183 -8.15 -4.96 -2.22
CA MET A 183 -8.76 -5.34 -3.49
C MET A 183 -9.94 -6.29 -3.24
N TYR A 184 -11.08 -6.01 -3.87
CA TYR A 184 -12.30 -6.83 -3.79
C TYR A 184 -12.37 -7.75 -5.00
N LEU A 185 -11.87 -8.97 -4.85
CA LEU A 185 -11.62 -9.89 -5.97
C LEU A 185 -12.90 -10.31 -6.69
N GLN A 186 -14.02 -10.39 -5.97
CA GLN A 186 -15.34 -10.67 -6.51
C GLN A 186 -16.19 -9.40 -6.73
N GLY A 187 -15.57 -8.22 -6.67
CA GLY A 187 -16.23 -6.95 -6.90
C GLY A 187 -16.80 -6.84 -8.31
N MET A 188 -17.99 -6.23 -8.42
CA MET A 188 -18.65 -5.95 -9.70
C MET A 188 -19.26 -4.53 -9.66
N PRO A 189 -18.42 -3.48 -9.65
CA PRO A 189 -18.93 -2.11 -9.67
C PRO A 189 -19.64 -1.77 -10.99
N PRO A 190 -20.38 -0.66 -11.06
CA PRO A 190 -21.07 -0.24 -12.27
C PRO A 190 -20.14 -0.18 -13.49
N GLY A 191 -20.57 -0.77 -14.60
CA GLY A 191 -19.79 -0.85 -15.84
C GLY A 191 -18.87 -2.08 -15.95
N VAL A 192 -18.66 -2.82 -14.88
CA VAL A 192 -17.91 -4.09 -14.88
C VAL A 192 -18.89 -5.25 -15.07
N THR A 193 -18.59 -6.15 -16.00
CA THR A 193 -19.48 -7.27 -16.38
C THR A 193 -19.00 -8.62 -15.86
N GLN A 194 -17.84 -8.68 -15.20
CA GLN A 194 -17.23 -9.85 -14.60
C GLN A 194 -16.50 -9.46 -13.32
N PRO A 195 -16.22 -10.40 -12.41
CA PRO A 195 -15.47 -10.09 -11.19
C PRO A 195 -14.16 -9.34 -11.45
N CYS A 196 -13.80 -8.41 -10.58
CA CYS A 196 -12.59 -7.59 -10.73
C CYS A 196 -11.34 -8.45 -10.91
N SER A 197 -11.26 -9.62 -10.26
CA SER A 197 -10.16 -10.57 -10.42
C SER A 197 -10.07 -11.22 -11.81
N ASP A 198 -11.13 -11.13 -12.62
CA ASP A 198 -11.23 -11.79 -13.91
C ASP A 198 -11.09 -10.80 -15.08
N VAL A 199 -11.03 -9.48 -14.78
CA VAL A 199 -10.90 -8.43 -15.82
C VAL A 199 -9.60 -8.60 -16.62
N LEU A 200 -8.50 -8.86 -15.94
CA LEU A 200 -7.19 -9.15 -16.54
C LEU A 200 -6.47 -10.19 -15.69
N PRO A 201 -5.63 -11.03 -16.30
CA PRO A 201 -4.76 -11.92 -15.54
C PRO A 201 -3.87 -11.14 -14.58
N TRP A 202 -3.73 -11.60 -13.35
CA TRP A 202 -2.93 -10.99 -12.29
C TRP A 202 -2.14 -12.05 -11.50
N GLY A 203 -1.13 -11.63 -10.75
CA GLY A 203 -0.29 -12.53 -9.97
C GLY A 203 0.44 -13.55 -10.84
N GLN A 204 0.92 -13.11 -12.02
CA GLN A 204 1.57 -13.97 -12.99
C GLN A 204 3.04 -14.23 -12.62
N ALA A 205 3.52 -15.43 -12.94
CA ALA A 205 4.93 -15.80 -12.71
C ALA A 205 5.93 -14.93 -13.51
N SER A 206 5.48 -14.25 -14.56
CA SER A 206 6.27 -13.28 -15.32
C SER A 206 6.63 -12.02 -14.53
N LEU A 207 5.94 -11.77 -13.40
CA LEU A 207 6.07 -10.57 -12.57
C LEU A 207 5.82 -9.27 -13.35
N VAL A 208 5.01 -9.31 -14.39
CA VAL A 208 4.49 -8.13 -15.08
C VAL A 208 3.17 -7.74 -14.41
N PRO A 209 3.08 -6.56 -13.76
CA PRO A 209 1.86 -6.17 -13.09
C PRO A 209 0.71 -5.95 -14.05
N SER A 210 -0.51 -6.27 -13.60
CA SER A 210 -1.76 -6.01 -14.30
C SER A 210 -2.77 -5.33 -13.36
N TYR A 211 -4.05 -5.30 -13.73
CA TYR A 211 -5.07 -4.52 -13.04
C TYR A 211 -5.10 -4.71 -11.51
N ILE A 212 -5.19 -5.96 -11.03
CA ILE A 212 -5.23 -6.21 -9.57
C ILE A 212 -3.88 -5.88 -8.91
N ASP A 213 -2.77 -6.16 -9.59
CA ASP A 213 -1.44 -5.89 -9.06
C ASP A 213 -1.22 -4.38 -8.90
N TYR A 214 -1.55 -3.58 -9.91
CA TYR A 214 -1.53 -2.12 -9.79
C TYR A 214 -2.58 -1.59 -8.80
N GLY A 215 -3.76 -2.22 -8.76
CA GLY A 215 -4.84 -1.84 -7.86
C GLY A 215 -4.43 -1.94 -6.40
N ILE A 216 -3.86 -3.07 -5.97
CA ILE A 216 -3.42 -3.19 -4.57
C ILE A 216 -2.33 -2.16 -4.23
N LEU A 217 -1.43 -1.83 -5.15
CA LEU A 217 -0.44 -0.78 -4.94
C LEU A 217 -1.10 0.59 -4.84
N HIS A 218 -2.07 0.90 -5.70
CA HIS A 218 -2.87 2.13 -5.66
C HIS A 218 -3.54 2.31 -4.29
N GLU A 219 -4.20 1.27 -3.76
CA GLU A 219 -4.85 1.34 -2.45
C GLU A 219 -3.86 1.45 -1.29
N LEU A 220 -2.68 0.83 -1.40
CA LEU A 220 -1.59 1.03 -0.44
C LEU A 220 -1.04 2.46 -0.48
N VAL A 221 -0.88 3.04 -1.67
CA VAL A 221 -0.47 4.44 -1.86
C VAL A 221 -1.44 5.39 -1.18
N HIS A 222 -2.75 5.15 -1.30
CA HIS A 222 -3.76 5.86 -0.52
C HIS A 222 -3.51 5.73 0.99
N SER A 223 -3.33 4.52 1.49
CA SER A 223 -3.12 4.27 2.93
C SER A 223 -1.82 4.88 3.46
N MET A 224 -0.82 5.03 2.61
CA MET A 224 0.43 5.77 2.91
C MET A 224 0.23 7.29 2.91
N GLY A 225 -0.87 7.81 2.38
CA GLY A 225 -1.17 9.25 2.32
C GLY A 225 -0.29 10.03 1.34
N ILE A 226 0.01 9.46 0.19
CA ILE A 226 1.04 9.95 -0.73
C ILE A 226 0.59 11.13 -1.55
N VAL A 227 -0.63 11.11 -2.12
CA VAL A 227 -1.14 12.25 -2.88
C VAL A 227 -1.62 13.31 -1.89
N PRO A 228 -0.87 14.42 -1.71
CA PRO A 228 -1.23 15.45 -0.73
C PRO A 228 -2.43 16.26 -1.23
N MET A 229 -3.24 16.72 -0.29
CA MET A 229 -4.26 17.71 -0.60
C MET A 229 -3.61 18.97 -1.18
N GLY A 230 -4.09 19.40 -2.35
CA GLY A 230 -3.59 20.59 -3.04
C GLY A 230 -2.40 20.32 -3.96
N ALA A 231 -2.09 19.08 -4.28
CA ALA A 231 -1.19 18.75 -5.39
C ALA A 231 -1.74 19.35 -6.71
N PRO A 232 -0.89 19.73 -7.68
CA PRO A 232 -1.31 20.42 -8.90
C PRO A 232 -2.47 19.75 -9.66
N ASN A 233 -2.43 18.42 -9.76
CA ASN A 233 -3.45 17.63 -10.46
C ASN A 233 -4.32 16.81 -9.51
N GLU A 234 -4.28 17.14 -8.19
CA GLU A 234 -5.12 16.45 -7.21
C GLU A 234 -6.59 16.47 -7.62
N HIS A 235 -7.20 15.33 -7.55
CA HIS A 235 -8.60 15.10 -7.76
C HIS A 235 -9.16 14.24 -6.64
N ALA A 236 -10.41 14.43 -6.31
CA ALA A 236 -11.16 13.85 -5.19
C ALA A 236 -10.53 12.61 -4.52
N ALA A 237 -10.46 12.64 -3.18
CA ALA A 237 -10.04 11.51 -2.36
C ALA A 237 -8.58 11.01 -2.59
N GLY A 238 -7.66 11.92 -2.88
CA GLY A 238 -6.24 11.58 -3.03
C GLY A 238 -5.89 10.89 -4.35
N HIS A 239 -6.68 11.13 -5.37
CA HIS A 239 -6.37 10.72 -6.74
C HIS A 239 -5.73 11.86 -7.52
N VAL A 240 -5.22 11.52 -8.70
CA VAL A 240 -4.64 12.47 -9.65
C VAL A 240 -5.43 12.43 -10.96
N TYR A 241 -5.62 13.60 -11.59
CA TYR A 241 -6.14 13.72 -12.92
C TYR A 241 -5.18 14.51 -13.81
N ASP A 242 -4.13 13.85 -14.26
CA ASP A 242 -3.15 14.38 -15.21
C ASP A 242 -3.33 13.71 -16.57
N VAL A 243 -4.39 14.14 -17.29
CA VAL A 243 -4.74 13.60 -18.62
C VAL A 243 -5.00 14.72 -19.58
N SER A 244 -4.41 14.62 -20.76
CA SER A 244 -4.64 15.51 -21.89
C SER A 244 -4.94 14.70 -23.16
N SER A 245 -5.20 15.37 -24.27
CA SER A 245 -5.34 14.69 -25.56
C SER A 245 -4.10 13.90 -26.00
N THR A 246 -2.96 14.17 -25.39
CA THR A 246 -1.67 13.52 -25.68
C THR A 246 -1.13 12.71 -24.51
N THR A 247 -1.73 12.85 -23.32
CA THR A 247 -1.33 12.13 -22.11
C THR A 247 -2.42 11.14 -21.73
N PRO A 248 -2.20 9.83 -21.89
CA PRO A 248 -3.17 8.83 -21.45
C PRO A 248 -3.23 8.74 -19.93
N ALA A 249 -4.29 8.12 -19.42
CA ALA A 249 -4.53 7.89 -17.99
C ALA A 249 -3.56 6.85 -17.40
N ARG A 250 -2.27 7.18 -17.35
CA ARG A 250 -1.16 6.29 -16.98
C ARG A 250 -0.62 6.51 -15.59
N ASP A 251 -1.09 7.54 -14.87
CA ASP A 251 -0.69 7.73 -13.48
C ASP A 251 -1.20 6.59 -12.61
N LEU A 252 -0.37 6.09 -11.69
CA LEU A 252 -0.78 5.05 -10.75
C LEU A 252 -2.00 5.49 -9.93
N MET A 253 -2.07 6.77 -9.55
CA MET A 253 -3.15 7.35 -8.74
C MET A 253 -4.25 8.00 -9.57
N TYR A 254 -4.29 7.77 -10.87
CA TYR A 254 -5.32 8.30 -11.74
C TYR A 254 -6.72 7.79 -11.36
N SER A 255 -7.69 8.72 -11.36
CA SER A 255 -9.11 8.40 -11.31
C SER A 255 -9.87 9.26 -12.33
N PRO A 256 -10.84 8.69 -13.07
CA PRO A 256 -11.67 9.48 -13.97
C PRO A 256 -12.59 10.41 -13.16
N ARG A 257 -12.81 11.63 -13.68
CA ARG A 257 -13.75 12.61 -13.10
C ARG A 257 -15.19 12.33 -13.51
N THR A 258 -15.35 11.78 -14.69
CA THR A 258 -16.64 11.46 -15.30
C THR A 258 -16.57 10.15 -16.06
N SER A 259 -17.71 9.58 -16.40
CA SER A 259 -17.79 8.35 -17.20
C SER A 259 -17.32 8.52 -18.66
N SER A 260 -17.07 9.75 -19.11
CA SER A 260 -16.55 10.05 -20.44
C SER A 260 -15.02 10.18 -20.47
N ASP A 261 -14.37 10.21 -19.30
CA ASP A 261 -12.93 10.27 -19.22
C ASP A 261 -12.30 8.92 -19.61
N PRO A 262 -11.03 8.91 -20.05
CA PRO A 262 -10.36 7.66 -20.38
C PRO A 262 -10.31 6.72 -19.18
N ALA A 263 -10.40 5.42 -19.45
CA ALA A 263 -10.17 4.40 -18.45
C ALA A 263 -8.69 4.40 -18.04
N TRP A 264 -8.43 3.94 -16.83
CA TRP A 264 -7.08 3.74 -16.32
C TRP A 264 -6.27 2.85 -17.24
N ALA A 265 -5.11 3.32 -17.69
CA ALA A 265 -4.35 2.74 -18.80
C ALA A 265 -3.46 1.56 -18.39
N VAL A 266 -3.96 0.63 -17.61
CA VAL A 266 -3.22 -0.55 -17.10
C VAL A 266 -2.72 -1.49 -18.21
N THR A 267 -3.29 -1.41 -19.40
CA THR A 267 -2.88 -2.21 -20.56
C THR A 267 -2.02 -1.43 -21.56
N ASP A 268 -1.67 -0.18 -21.24
CA ASP A 268 -0.77 0.61 -22.10
C ASP A 268 0.58 -0.10 -22.22
N PRO A 269 1.11 -0.30 -23.45
CA PRO A 269 2.40 -0.97 -23.62
C PRO A 269 3.58 -0.22 -23.00
N ASN A 270 3.42 1.09 -22.72
CA ASN A 270 4.41 1.87 -21.97
C ASN A 270 4.24 1.76 -20.46
N GLY A 271 3.18 1.07 -20.00
CA GLY A 271 2.86 0.83 -18.59
C GLY A 271 2.38 2.07 -17.85
N LEU A 272 2.00 1.86 -16.58
CA LEU A 272 1.72 2.95 -15.66
C LEU A 272 3.02 3.63 -15.20
N LEU A 273 2.88 4.82 -14.65
CA LEU A 273 3.97 5.60 -14.05
C LEU A 273 3.58 5.99 -12.63
N ILE A 274 4.57 6.14 -11.77
CA ILE A 274 4.41 6.87 -10.52
C ILE A 274 4.55 8.34 -10.86
N ASP A 275 3.50 9.13 -10.60
CA ASP A 275 3.50 10.58 -10.74
C ASP A 275 4.01 11.05 -12.13
N ILE A 276 3.10 11.10 -13.08
CA ILE A 276 3.38 11.66 -14.41
C ILE A 276 3.84 13.10 -14.25
N ASN A 277 4.93 13.47 -14.91
CA ASN A 277 5.59 14.77 -14.78
C ASN A 277 6.32 14.99 -13.44
N ARG A 278 6.13 14.17 -12.44
CA ARG A 278 6.73 14.27 -11.09
C ARG A 278 6.41 15.60 -10.40
N ASP A 279 5.17 16.04 -10.45
CA ASP A 279 4.74 17.33 -9.90
C ASP A 279 3.59 17.23 -8.88
N ASP A 280 2.99 16.05 -8.70
CA ASP A 280 1.88 15.84 -7.77
C ASP A 280 2.33 15.27 -6.42
N TYR A 281 3.05 14.15 -6.42
CA TYR A 281 3.40 13.45 -5.18
C TYR A 281 4.85 12.93 -5.14
N PHE A 282 5.55 12.87 -6.26
CA PHE A 282 6.93 12.38 -6.30
C PHE A 282 7.96 13.47 -5.94
N THR A 283 7.72 14.75 -6.27
CA THR A 283 8.67 15.85 -6.10
C THR A 283 8.23 16.95 -5.19
N THR A 284 6.98 16.97 -4.73
CA THR A 284 6.41 18.10 -3.96
C THR A 284 6.95 18.23 -2.54
N GLY A 285 7.86 17.39 -2.10
CA GLY A 285 8.48 17.47 -0.77
C GLY A 285 7.55 17.12 0.39
N SER A 286 6.24 16.98 0.14
CA SER A 286 5.26 16.55 1.12
C SER A 286 5.33 15.04 1.36
N VAL A 287 5.81 14.29 0.38
CA VAL A 287 6.10 12.86 0.50
C VAL A 287 7.46 12.59 -0.11
N ASP A 288 8.40 12.29 0.73
CA ASP A 288 9.70 11.80 0.33
C ASP A 288 9.56 10.31 0.02
N LEU A 289 9.42 9.95 -1.27
CA LEU A 289 9.35 8.55 -1.69
C LEU A 289 10.55 7.74 -1.20
N ALA A 290 11.70 8.38 -0.97
CA ALA A 290 12.82 7.71 -0.31
C ALA A 290 12.50 7.34 1.15
N LYS A 291 11.62 8.09 1.83
CA LYS A 291 11.09 7.73 3.15
C LYS A 291 9.95 6.72 3.08
N MET A 292 9.32 6.54 1.94
CA MET A 292 8.30 5.53 1.73
C MET A 292 8.85 4.12 1.61
N SER A 293 10.11 3.96 1.23
CA SER A 293 10.79 2.68 1.40
C SER A 293 10.71 2.19 2.86
N LEU A 294 10.43 3.12 3.78
CA LEU A 294 10.32 2.92 5.21
C LEU A 294 8.87 2.90 5.70
N LEU A 295 7.83 2.97 4.82
CA LEU A 295 6.45 3.18 5.25
C LEU A 295 6.39 4.28 6.30
N SER A 296 6.34 5.53 5.88
CA SER A 296 6.19 6.63 6.84
C SER A 296 5.01 6.34 7.76
N PRO A 297 5.19 6.33 9.09
CA PRO A 297 4.07 6.17 9.99
C PRO A 297 3.04 7.24 9.68
N LEU A 298 1.76 6.89 9.74
CA LEU A 298 0.70 7.87 9.61
C LEU A 298 0.95 9.00 10.61
N PRO A 299 0.70 10.29 10.25
CA PRO A 299 0.90 11.40 11.15
C PRO A 299 0.23 11.14 12.49
N ALA A 300 0.92 11.47 13.61
CA ALA A 300 0.42 11.20 14.95
C ALA A 300 -0.92 11.89 15.26
N ASP A 301 -1.23 12.97 14.54
CA ASP A 301 -2.46 13.76 14.63
C ASP A 301 -3.55 13.30 13.64
N ALA A 302 -3.27 12.31 12.82
CA ALA A 302 -4.22 11.80 11.85
C ALA A 302 -5.45 11.20 12.55
N LYS A 303 -6.64 11.73 12.24
CA LYS A 303 -7.89 11.25 12.81
C LYS A 303 -8.19 9.86 12.28
N ARG A 304 -8.36 8.91 13.19
CA ARG A 304 -8.78 7.55 12.85
C ARG A 304 -10.31 7.49 12.80
N PRO A 305 -10.91 6.92 11.75
CA PRO A 305 -12.36 6.99 11.56
C PRO A 305 -13.17 6.30 12.67
N TYR A 306 -12.57 5.45 13.48
CA TYR A 306 -13.27 4.59 14.44
C TYR A 306 -12.77 4.74 15.89
N GLY A 307 -12.15 5.84 16.26
CA GLY A 307 -11.85 6.12 17.69
C GLY A 307 -10.89 5.14 18.34
N TRP A 308 -9.95 4.62 17.60
CA TRP A 308 -8.95 3.66 18.05
C TRP A 308 -7.77 4.32 18.79
#